data_9e992aff1e7677eb4a4cf23acdd8e3e3
#
_entry.id   9e992aff1e7677eb4a4cf23acdd8e3e3
#
_cell.length_a   1.000
_cell.length_b   1.000
_cell.length_c   1.000
_cell.angle_alpha   90.00
_cell.angle_beta   90.00
_cell.angle_gamma   90.00
#
_symmetry.space_group_name_H-M   'P 1'
#
loop_
_entity.id
_entity.type
_entity.pdbx_description
1 polymer ?
#
loop_
_entity_poly.entity_id
_entity_poly.type
_entity_poly.pdbx_seq_one_letter_code
_entity_poly.pdbx_strand_id
1 'polypeptide(L)'
;SATGGITFVSLTQASTLTAIVRDQSGSPIAGAPVTWASSDQAVATVSSAGLVTAVANGTAVITATSGSASGTASVTVNQVAISASLSIESVTLASVGDTATLAATVVDGLDQALSSPTVAWASSDTAVAAIDSTGLITSVANGSATVTATSGAASATASVTVSQVSASVALSSTSETFASLTDTTTLTATVLDANGQTISGATVTWASSNTSAATVSSSGLITAVANGSATVTATSGSASTTASVTVSQVAASVALSG
;
A
#
# COMPACT_ATOMS: atom_id res chain seq x y z
N SER A 1 35.91 35.62 -19.48
CA SER A 1 34.87 35.15 -18.57
C SER A 1 33.93 34.23 -19.34
N ALA A 2 33.85 32.95 -18.95
CA ALA A 2 32.81 32.06 -19.42
C ALA A 2 31.49 32.50 -18.74
N THR A 3 30.52 32.94 -19.56
CA THR A 3 29.19 33.38 -19.08
C THR A 3 28.13 32.31 -19.25
N GLY A 4 28.52 31.04 -19.18
CA GLY A 4 27.58 29.93 -19.27
C GLY A 4 27.72 28.99 -18.07
N GLY A 5 26.66 28.84 -17.25
CA GLY A 5 26.57 27.79 -16.28
C GLY A 5 26.20 26.48 -16.94
N ILE A 6 26.67 25.33 -16.38
CA ILE A 6 26.21 24.00 -16.76
C ILE A 6 25.10 23.60 -15.79
N THR A 7 23.99 23.09 -16.33
CA THR A 7 22.94 22.47 -15.50
C THR A 7 22.83 21.00 -15.90
N PHE A 8 22.96 20.12 -14.93
CA PHE A 8 22.72 18.69 -15.07
C PHE A 8 21.38 18.35 -14.40
N VAL A 9 20.59 17.51 -15.04
CA VAL A 9 19.29 17.05 -14.56
C VAL A 9 19.30 15.57 -14.16
N SER A 10 20.47 14.92 -14.30
CA SER A 10 20.70 13.54 -13.89
C SER A 10 22.10 13.40 -13.29
N LEU A 11 22.29 12.48 -12.36
CA LEU A 11 23.64 12.09 -11.91
C LEU A 11 24.35 11.35 -13.05
N THR A 12 25.68 11.31 -12.98
CA THR A 12 26.58 10.77 -14.01
C THR A 12 26.53 11.47 -15.37
N GLN A 13 25.60 12.42 -15.56
CA GLN A 13 25.60 13.28 -16.73
C GLN A 13 26.91 14.07 -16.83
N ALA A 14 27.44 14.20 -18.04
CA ALA A 14 28.73 14.85 -18.24
C ALA A 14 28.70 15.88 -19.39
N SER A 15 29.56 16.90 -19.27
CA SER A 15 29.75 17.93 -20.29
C SER A 15 31.20 18.40 -20.27
N THR A 16 31.75 18.71 -21.44
CA THR A 16 33.14 19.16 -21.54
C THR A 16 33.20 20.69 -21.58
N LEU A 17 33.97 21.28 -20.66
CA LEU A 17 34.38 22.67 -20.70
C LEU A 17 35.67 22.81 -21.52
N THR A 18 35.75 23.86 -22.32
CA THR A 18 36.99 24.25 -23.00
C THR A 18 37.52 25.58 -22.45
N ALA A 19 38.79 25.63 -22.20
CA ALA A 19 39.47 26.84 -21.79
C ALA A 19 40.29 27.43 -22.95
N ILE A 20 40.11 28.70 -23.22
CA ILE A 20 40.96 29.45 -24.20
C ILE A 20 41.83 30.44 -23.40
N VAL A 21 43.13 30.15 -23.37
CA VAL A 21 44.11 31.05 -22.76
C VAL A 21 44.48 32.13 -23.76
N ARG A 22 44.50 33.40 -23.32
CA ARG A 22 44.79 34.57 -24.15
C ARG A 22 45.92 35.37 -23.55
N ASP A 23 46.70 36.01 -24.40
CA ASP A 23 47.72 37.01 -24.02
C ASP A 23 47.10 38.36 -23.65
N GLN A 24 47.92 39.33 -23.29
CA GLN A 24 47.48 40.70 -22.95
C GLN A 24 46.83 41.47 -24.09
N SER A 25 47.08 41.07 -25.35
CA SER A 25 46.46 41.63 -26.55
C SER A 25 45.11 40.95 -26.89
N GLY A 26 44.73 39.91 -26.14
CA GLY A 26 43.54 39.12 -26.39
C GLY A 26 43.71 38.02 -27.40
N SER A 27 44.90 37.78 -27.91
CA SER A 27 45.20 36.73 -28.87
C SER A 27 45.31 35.36 -28.17
N PRO A 28 44.78 34.26 -28.77
CA PRO A 28 44.84 32.93 -28.15
C PRO A 28 46.29 32.40 -28.15
N ILE A 29 46.69 31.80 -26.99
CA ILE A 29 47.97 31.13 -26.81
C ILE A 29 47.75 29.63 -27.05
N ALA A 30 48.18 29.13 -28.19
CA ALA A 30 48.03 27.73 -28.55
C ALA A 30 48.89 26.84 -27.65
N GLY A 31 48.32 25.72 -27.17
CA GLY A 31 49.04 24.73 -26.32
C GLY A 31 49.35 25.20 -24.90
N ALA A 32 48.79 26.33 -24.43
CA ALA A 32 48.97 26.77 -23.04
C ALA A 32 48.46 25.67 -22.08
N PRO A 33 49.25 25.33 -21.03
CA PRO A 33 48.83 24.33 -20.05
C PRO A 33 47.65 24.87 -19.24
N VAL A 34 46.61 24.06 -19.04
CA VAL A 34 45.43 24.37 -18.22
C VAL A 34 45.27 23.30 -17.15
N THR A 35 45.07 23.74 -15.91
CA THR A 35 44.66 22.89 -14.80
C THR A 35 43.22 23.19 -14.43
N TRP A 36 42.50 22.13 -14.03
CA TRP A 36 41.09 22.20 -13.67
C TRP A 36 40.88 21.81 -12.21
N ALA A 37 39.98 22.53 -11.53
CA ALA A 37 39.59 22.21 -10.17
C ALA A 37 38.08 22.44 -9.97
N SER A 38 37.45 21.61 -9.16
CA SER A 38 36.08 21.80 -8.68
C SER A 38 36.12 22.33 -7.25
N SER A 39 35.29 23.32 -6.93
CA SER A 39 35.11 23.81 -5.56
C SER A 39 34.43 22.78 -4.64
N ASP A 40 33.65 21.85 -5.23
CA ASP A 40 32.99 20.76 -4.52
C ASP A 40 32.93 19.51 -5.40
N GLN A 41 33.83 18.58 -5.14
CA GLN A 41 33.91 17.30 -5.88
C GLN A 41 32.78 16.32 -5.49
N ALA A 42 32.11 16.54 -4.36
CA ALA A 42 30.95 15.76 -3.98
C ALA A 42 29.70 16.11 -4.83
N VAL A 43 29.67 17.33 -5.41
CA VAL A 43 28.62 17.78 -6.32
C VAL A 43 28.99 17.53 -7.76
N ALA A 44 30.18 17.94 -8.20
CA ALA A 44 30.65 17.75 -9.56
C ALA A 44 32.16 17.58 -9.61
N THR A 45 32.64 16.61 -10.37
CA THR A 45 34.08 16.41 -10.64
C THR A 45 34.47 17.02 -11.96
N VAL A 46 35.78 17.29 -12.16
CA VAL A 46 36.32 17.71 -13.44
C VAL A 46 37.62 16.95 -13.73
N SER A 47 37.76 16.45 -14.96
CA SER A 47 38.98 15.79 -15.40
C SER A 47 40.03 16.79 -15.88
N SER A 48 41.28 16.33 -16.08
CA SER A 48 42.36 17.14 -16.69
C SER A 48 42.06 17.59 -18.12
N ALA A 49 41.10 16.94 -18.80
CA ALA A 49 40.62 17.32 -20.13
C ALA A 49 39.42 18.29 -20.11
N GLY A 50 38.97 18.74 -18.91
CA GLY A 50 37.83 19.62 -18.76
C GLY A 50 36.47 18.92 -18.81
N LEU A 51 36.42 17.58 -18.74
CA LEU A 51 35.16 16.83 -18.66
C LEU A 51 34.61 16.96 -17.23
N VAL A 52 33.46 17.63 -17.13
CA VAL A 52 32.71 17.83 -15.87
C VAL A 52 31.67 16.74 -15.78
N THR A 53 31.59 16.04 -14.62
CA THR A 53 30.61 14.97 -14.37
C THR A 53 29.81 15.27 -13.11
N ALA A 54 28.49 15.17 -13.17
CA ALA A 54 27.57 15.31 -12.06
C ALA A 54 27.71 14.13 -11.08
N VAL A 55 27.77 14.42 -9.78
CA VAL A 55 27.96 13.41 -8.70
C VAL A 55 26.77 13.42 -7.74
N ALA A 56 26.34 14.58 -7.27
CA ALA A 56 25.19 14.74 -6.37
C ALA A 56 24.49 16.09 -6.61
N ASN A 57 23.24 16.21 -6.16
CA ASN A 57 22.49 17.48 -6.21
C ASN A 57 23.23 18.57 -5.44
N GLY A 58 23.28 19.78 -6.02
CA GLY A 58 23.96 20.92 -5.43
C GLY A 58 24.54 21.86 -6.48
N THR A 59 25.47 22.71 -6.03
CA THR A 59 26.18 23.66 -6.90
C THR A 59 27.69 23.56 -6.67
N ALA A 60 28.46 23.65 -7.73
CA ALA A 60 29.92 23.73 -7.68
C ALA A 60 30.43 24.79 -8.65
N VAL A 61 31.65 25.28 -8.43
CA VAL A 61 32.36 26.16 -9.36
C VAL A 61 33.56 25.39 -9.92
N ILE A 62 33.60 25.28 -11.25
CA ILE A 62 34.77 24.72 -11.93
C ILE A 62 35.70 25.84 -12.30
N THR A 63 36.95 25.74 -11.90
CA THR A 63 38.02 26.74 -12.18
C THR A 63 39.04 26.15 -13.13
N ALA A 64 39.30 26.85 -14.22
CA ALA A 64 40.42 26.59 -15.13
C ALA A 64 41.55 27.59 -14.82
N THR A 65 42.78 27.13 -14.66
CA THR A 65 43.94 27.99 -14.33
C THR A 65 45.08 27.71 -15.32
N SER A 66 45.70 28.80 -15.80
CA SER A 66 46.90 28.77 -16.64
C SER A 66 47.87 29.88 -16.17
N GLY A 67 48.96 29.50 -15.51
CA GLY A 67 49.85 30.47 -14.86
C GLY A 67 49.11 31.26 -13.77
N SER A 68 49.09 32.59 -13.89
CA SER A 68 48.36 33.48 -12.99
C SER A 68 46.92 33.80 -13.48
N ALA A 69 46.53 33.36 -14.68
CA ALA A 69 45.19 33.58 -15.24
C ALA A 69 44.23 32.49 -14.83
N SER A 70 42.99 32.84 -14.52
CA SER A 70 41.95 31.86 -14.20
C SER A 70 40.60 32.29 -14.79
N GLY A 71 39.77 31.31 -15.02
CA GLY A 71 38.35 31.46 -15.41
C GLY A 71 37.48 30.45 -14.69
N THR A 72 36.23 30.80 -14.46
CA THR A 72 35.30 29.97 -13.71
C THR A 72 34.01 29.72 -14.48
N ALA A 73 33.40 28.53 -14.25
CA ALA A 73 32.07 28.18 -14.70
C ALA A 73 31.26 27.65 -13.52
N SER A 74 30.00 28.06 -13.38
CA SER A 74 29.09 27.49 -12.40
C SER A 74 28.50 26.18 -12.91
N VAL A 75 28.34 25.24 -12.00
CA VAL A 75 27.68 23.94 -12.25
C VAL A 75 26.54 23.81 -11.25
N THR A 76 25.37 23.48 -11.75
CA THR A 76 24.22 23.13 -10.94
C THR A 76 23.81 21.71 -11.28
N VAL A 77 23.68 20.84 -10.29
CA VAL A 77 23.12 19.50 -10.43
C VAL A 77 21.79 19.48 -9.70
N ASN A 78 20.74 19.18 -10.41
CA ASN A 78 19.38 19.09 -9.87
C ASN A 78 18.66 17.95 -10.57
N GLN A 79 18.69 16.75 -9.95
CA GLN A 79 18.02 15.56 -10.51
C GLN A 79 16.53 15.83 -10.72
N VAL A 80 16.03 15.42 -11.88
CA VAL A 80 14.61 15.47 -12.24
C VAL A 80 14.06 14.06 -12.26
N ALA A 81 12.96 13.84 -11.55
CA ALA A 81 12.24 12.57 -11.53
C ALA A 81 11.67 12.27 -12.93
N ILE A 82 12.04 11.15 -13.51
CA ILE A 82 11.60 10.70 -14.86
C ILE A 82 10.79 9.41 -14.77
N SER A 83 11.17 8.49 -13.89
CA SER A 83 10.48 7.22 -13.70
C SER A 83 10.28 6.92 -12.22
N ALA A 84 9.21 6.22 -11.91
CA ALA A 84 8.92 5.71 -10.58
C ALA A 84 8.53 4.23 -10.66
N SER A 85 8.84 3.48 -9.62
CA SER A 85 8.41 2.09 -9.43
C SER A 85 7.99 1.87 -7.98
N LEU A 86 7.12 0.89 -7.75
CA LEU A 86 6.66 0.51 -6.41
C LEU A 86 7.26 -0.84 -6.00
N SER A 87 7.47 -1.01 -4.70
CA SER A 87 7.96 -2.27 -4.11
C SER A 87 6.99 -3.44 -4.33
N ILE A 88 5.69 -3.15 -4.50
CA ILE A 88 4.62 -4.12 -4.70
C ILE A 88 3.64 -3.52 -5.71
N GLU A 89 3.22 -4.30 -6.71
CA GLU A 89 2.27 -3.87 -7.75
C GLU A 89 0.81 -4.27 -7.44
N SER A 90 0.61 -5.22 -6.51
CA SER A 90 -0.71 -5.64 -6.06
C SER A 90 -0.70 -6.05 -4.59
N VAL A 91 -1.72 -5.64 -3.86
CA VAL A 91 -1.95 -5.94 -2.44
C VAL A 91 -3.34 -6.52 -2.28
N THR A 92 -3.46 -7.63 -1.53
CA THR A 92 -4.75 -8.18 -1.10
C THR A 92 -4.80 -8.17 0.42
N LEU A 93 -5.85 -7.57 0.98
CA LEU A 93 -6.10 -7.43 2.42
C LEU A 93 -7.35 -8.23 2.77
N ALA A 94 -7.25 -9.11 3.78
CA ALA A 94 -8.27 -10.11 4.11
C ALA A 94 -9.20 -9.67 5.24
N SER A 95 -8.93 -8.53 5.87
CA SER A 95 -9.76 -7.95 6.93
C SER A 95 -9.81 -6.43 6.81
N VAL A 96 -10.88 -5.82 7.27
CA VAL A 96 -10.95 -4.36 7.46
C VAL A 96 -10.02 -3.96 8.60
N GLY A 97 -9.24 -2.90 8.40
CA GLY A 97 -8.17 -2.47 9.29
C GLY A 97 -6.82 -3.14 9.04
N ASP A 98 -6.71 -4.09 8.10
CA ASP A 98 -5.42 -4.60 7.66
C ASP A 98 -4.59 -3.51 7.01
N THR A 99 -3.27 -3.61 7.13
CA THR A 99 -2.33 -2.62 6.58
C THR A 99 -1.26 -3.25 5.71
N ALA A 100 -0.77 -2.46 4.76
CA ALA A 100 0.40 -2.79 3.94
C ALA A 100 1.19 -1.51 3.63
N THR A 101 2.51 -1.61 3.56
CA THR A 101 3.35 -0.45 3.23
C THR A 101 3.94 -0.60 1.84
N LEU A 102 3.75 0.43 1.01
CA LEU A 102 4.40 0.58 -0.29
C LEU A 102 5.62 1.49 -0.17
N ALA A 103 6.70 1.14 -0.84
CA ALA A 103 7.83 2.03 -1.04
C ALA A 103 7.92 2.40 -2.52
N ALA A 104 8.16 3.69 -2.81
CA ALA A 104 8.40 4.18 -4.15
C ALA A 104 9.89 4.40 -4.38
N THR A 105 10.41 3.89 -5.49
CA THR A 105 11.74 4.22 -5.99
C THR A 105 11.57 5.17 -7.17
N VAL A 106 12.22 6.32 -7.11
CA VAL A 106 12.18 7.36 -8.16
C VAL A 106 13.57 7.51 -8.74
N VAL A 107 13.67 7.51 -10.06
CA VAL A 107 14.94 7.64 -10.79
C VAL A 107 14.92 8.83 -11.76
N ASP A 108 16.11 9.33 -12.09
CA ASP A 108 16.32 10.36 -13.11
C ASP A 108 16.43 9.75 -14.53
N GLY A 109 16.75 10.58 -15.53
CA GLY A 109 16.84 10.17 -16.93
C GLY A 109 18.03 9.27 -17.29
N LEU A 110 18.91 8.98 -16.35
CA LEU A 110 20.02 8.03 -16.45
C LEU A 110 19.90 6.88 -15.44
N ASP A 111 18.65 6.59 -14.99
CA ASP A 111 18.31 5.53 -14.04
C ASP A 111 19.03 5.65 -12.69
N GLN A 112 19.45 6.88 -12.32
CA GLN A 112 20.04 7.12 -11.01
C GLN A 112 18.95 7.46 -10.00
N ALA A 113 18.94 6.75 -8.86
CA ALA A 113 17.95 6.97 -7.82
C ALA A 113 18.07 8.38 -7.21
N LEU A 114 16.93 9.03 -7.02
CA LEU A 114 16.86 10.26 -6.24
C LEU A 114 17.00 9.93 -4.76
N SER A 115 17.92 10.61 -4.07
CA SER A 115 18.24 10.31 -2.65
C SER A 115 17.13 10.68 -1.68
N SER A 116 16.26 11.64 -2.02
CA SER A 116 15.16 12.11 -1.18
C SER A 116 14.03 12.64 -2.06
N PRO A 117 13.37 11.78 -2.85
CA PRO A 117 12.27 12.24 -3.70
C PRO A 117 11.07 12.63 -2.83
N THR A 118 10.42 13.74 -3.19
CA THR A 118 9.10 14.03 -2.64
C THR A 118 8.09 13.17 -3.38
N VAL A 119 7.46 12.23 -2.67
CA VAL A 119 6.42 11.35 -3.21
C VAL A 119 5.06 11.74 -2.64
N ALA A 120 4.11 12.02 -3.53
CA ALA A 120 2.71 12.20 -3.18
C ALA A 120 1.97 10.88 -3.43
N TRP A 121 1.15 10.47 -2.45
CA TRP A 121 0.34 9.25 -2.51
C TRP A 121 -1.13 9.60 -2.65
N ALA A 122 -1.84 8.84 -3.47
CA ALA A 122 -3.29 8.95 -3.63
C ALA A 122 -3.93 7.59 -3.83
N SER A 123 -5.14 7.40 -3.26
CA SER A 123 -6.02 6.27 -3.55
C SER A 123 -7.16 6.71 -4.44
N SER A 124 -7.52 5.89 -5.43
CA SER A 124 -8.68 6.13 -6.29
C SER A 124 -10.01 5.99 -5.55
N ASP A 125 -10.02 5.24 -4.43
CA ASP A 125 -11.19 5.06 -3.57
C ASP A 125 -10.76 4.88 -2.11
N THR A 126 -10.83 5.98 -1.35
CA THR A 126 -10.48 5.99 0.08
C THR A 126 -11.53 5.30 0.96
N ALA A 127 -12.74 5.02 0.43
CA ALA A 127 -13.75 4.23 1.12
C ALA A 127 -13.45 2.72 1.06
N VAL A 128 -12.60 2.28 0.13
CA VAL A 128 -12.10 0.90 0.04
C VAL A 128 -10.75 0.75 0.72
N ALA A 129 -9.79 1.61 0.37
CA ALA A 129 -8.45 1.60 0.93
C ALA A 129 -7.90 3.03 1.01
N ALA A 130 -7.52 3.46 2.20
CA ALA A 130 -6.82 4.72 2.44
C ALA A 130 -5.31 4.52 2.35
N ILE A 131 -4.58 5.57 1.97
CA ILE A 131 -3.12 5.61 1.99
C ILE A 131 -2.65 6.91 2.62
N ASP A 132 -1.63 6.86 3.45
CA ASP A 132 -1.03 8.04 4.05
C ASP A 132 0.23 8.53 3.30
N SER A 133 0.82 9.64 3.78
CA SER A 133 2.02 10.23 3.18
C SER A 133 3.28 9.36 3.29
N THR A 134 3.27 8.31 4.09
CA THR A 134 4.39 7.38 4.24
C THR A 134 4.27 6.15 3.33
N GLY A 135 3.16 6.01 2.60
CA GLY A 135 2.85 4.85 1.77
C GLY A 135 2.18 3.70 2.54
N LEU A 136 1.69 3.96 3.76
CA LEU A 136 0.93 2.99 4.53
C LEU A 136 -0.51 2.94 4.04
N ILE A 137 -0.91 1.79 3.50
CA ILE A 137 -2.28 1.47 3.11
C ILE A 137 -3.02 0.93 4.33
N THR A 138 -4.27 1.33 4.49
CA THR A 138 -5.21 0.77 5.47
C THR A 138 -6.50 0.39 4.75
N SER A 139 -6.95 -0.85 4.89
CA SER A 139 -8.23 -1.33 4.34
C SER A 139 -9.41 -0.74 5.12
N VAL A 140 -10.45 -0.30 4.40
CA VAL A 140 -11.63 0.37 4.95
C VAL A 140 -12.90 -0.45 4.70
N ALA A 141 -13.10 -0.97 3.49
CA ALA A 141 -14.24 -1.81 3.12
C ALA A 141 -13.88 -2.74 1.96
N ASN A 142 -14.68 -3.79 1.76
CA ASN A 142 -14.54 -4.69 0.60
C ASN A 142 -14.62 -3.92 -0.73
N GLY A 143 -13.74 -4.25 -1.66
CA GLY A 143 -13.68 -3.60 -2.98
C GLY A 143 -12.28 -3.59 -3.55
N SER A 144 -12.08 -2.74 -4.56
CA SER A 144 -10.78 -2.54 -5.19
C SER A 144 -10.49 -1.06 -5.36
N ALA A 145 -9.26 -0.68 -5.11
CA ALA A 145 -8.75 0.68 -5.33
C ALA A 145 -7.39 0.63 -6.04
N THR A 146 -7.04 1.70 -6.72
CA THR A 146 -5.70 1.89 -7.27
C THR A 146 -4.97 2.94 -6.43
N VAL A 147 -3.81 2.60 -5.90
CA VAL A 147 -2.92 3.53 -5.24
C VAL A 147 -1.91 4.05 -6.25
N THR A 148 -1.71 5.36 -6.28
CA THR A 148 -0.76 6.05 -7.14
C THR A 148 0.28 6.79 -6.30
N ALA A 149 1.56 6.57 -6.61
CA ALA A 149 2.70 7.38 -6.15
C ALA A 149 3.11 8.32 -7.26
N THR A 150 3.29 9.61 -6.95
CA THR A 150 3.70 10.63 -7.92
C THR A 150 4.88 11.43 -7.38
N SER A 151 5.90 11.66 -8.21
CA SER A 151 7.05 12.53 -7.90
C SER A 151 7.40 13.33 -9.14
N GLY A 152 7.11 14.64 -9.15
CA GLY A 152 7.23 15.47 -10.35
C GLY A 152 6.38 14.92 -11.50
N ALA A 153 7.02 14.57 -12.61
CA ALA A 153 6.35 13.95 -13.77
C ALA A 153 6.30 12.41 -13.69
N ALA A 154 7.07 11.81 -12.79
CA ALA A 154 7.11 10.35 -12.61
C ALA A 154 5.91 9.86 -11.79
N SER A 155 5.34 8.73 -12.19
CA SER A 155 4.26 8.07 -11.42
C SER A 155 4.32 6.55 -11.53
N ALA A 156 3.82 5.87 -10.50
CA ALA A 156 3.65 4.43 -10.47
C ALA A 156 2.36 4.07 -9.74
N THR A 157 1.76 2.93 -10.08
CA THR A 157 0.49 2.49 -9.50
C THR A 157 0.56 1.07 -8.95
N ALA A 158 -0.22 0.80 -7.91
CA ALA A 158 -0.46 -0.53 -7.38
C ALA A 158 -1.98 -0.77 -7.24
N SER A 159 -2.43 -1.99 -7.51
CA SER A 159 -3.80 -2.41 -7.25
C SER A 159 -3.93 -2.86 -5.79
N VAL A 160 -5.01 -2.44 -5.14
CA VAL A 160 -5.37 -2.88 -3.79
C VAL A 160 -6.73 -3.54 -3.86
N THR A 161 -6.83 -4.77 -3.34
CA THR A 161 -8.10 -5.49 -3.20
C THR A 161 -8.33 -5.78 -1.73
N VAL A 162 -9.47 -5.35 -1.22
CA VAL A 162 -9.95 -5.71 0.11
C VAL A 162 -11.06 -6.74 -0.05
N SER A 163 -10.85 -7.93 0.52
CA SER A 163 -11.80 -9.04 0.45
C SER A 163 -11.82 -9.75 1.81
N GLN A 164 -12.72 -9.35 2.69
CA GLN A 164 -12.83 -9.93 4.02
C GLN A 164 -13.03 -11.45 3.96
N VAL A 165 -12.30 -12.16 4.80
CA VAL A 165 -12.40 -13.61 4.96
C VAL A 165 -13.01 -13.92 6.32
N SER A 166 -13.99 -14.83 6.35
CA SER A 166 -14.64 -15.26 7.60
C SER A 166 -13.64 -15.92 8.54
N ALA A 167 -13.43 -15.33 9.72
CA ALA A 167 -12.55 -15.86 10.76
C ALA A 167 -13.35 -16.42 11.95
N SER A 168 -14.53 -15.84 12.24
CA SER A 168 -15.41 -16.34 13.31
C SER A 168 -16.88 -16.07 12.98
N VAL A 169 -17.77 -16.84 13.64
CA VAL A 169 -19.22 -16.65 13.60
C VAL A 169 -19.70 -16.51 15.02
N ALA A 170 -20.44 -15.43 15.31
CA ALA A 170 -21.10 -15.20 16.59
C ALA A 170 -22.61 -15.44 16.45
N LEU A 171 -23.21 -16.14 17.40
CA LEU A 171 -24.65 -16.36 17.45
C LEU A 171 -25.33 -15.45 18.47
N SER A 172 -26.61 -15.11 18.23
CA SER A 172 -27.44 -14.35 19.19
C SER A 172 -27.69 -15.11 20.49
N SER A 173 -27.62 -16.45 20.45
CA SER A 173 -27.74 -17.34 21.63
C SER A 173 -26.93 -18.61 21.40
N THR A 174 -26.39 -19.19 22.45
CA THR A 174 -25.66 -20.46 22.43
C THR A 174 -26.48 -21.65 22.95
N SER A 175 -27.70 -21.39 23.45
CA SER A 175 -28.62 -22.43 23.90
C SER A 175 -30.07 -22.01 23.77
N GLU A 176 -30.91 -22.94 23.31
CA GLU A 176 -32.37 -22.75 23.19
C GLU A 176 -33.09 -23.92 23.87
N THR A 177 -34.21 -23.62 24.53
CA THR A 177 -35.07 -24.63 25.19
C THR A 177 -36.50 -24.40 24.79
N PHE A 178 -37.17 -25.47 24.35
CA PHE A 178 -38.58 -25.49 23.94
C PHE A 178 -39.39 -26.34 24.89
N ALA A 179 -40.50 -25.80 25.39
CA ALA A 179 -41.42 -26.45 26.29
C ALA A 179 -42.61 -27.09 25.55
N SER A 180 -42.78 -26.79 24.26
CA SER A 180 -43.83 -27.33 23.41
C SER A 180 -43.30 -27.71 22.04
N LEU A 181 -43.92 -28.69 21.39
CA LEU A 181 -43.65 -28.99 19.98
C LEU A 181 -44.18 -27.86 19.09
N THR A 182 -43.57 -27.74 17.94
CA THR A 182 -43.82 -26.66 16.94
C THR A 182 -43.42 -25.23 17.39
N ASP A 183 -42.96 -25.07 18.65
CA ASP A 183 -42.36 -23.79 19.08
C ASP A 183 -41.17 -23.46 18.19
N THR A 184 -40.98 -22.20 17.94
CA THR A 184 -39.90 -21.70 17.07
C THR A 184 -39.12 -20.56 17.73
N THR A 185 -37.83 -20.46 17.40
CA THR A 185 -36.99 -19.29 17.67
C THR A 185 -36.07 -19.05 16.49
N THR A 186 -35.59 -17.83 16.32
CA THR A 186 -34.62 -17.53 15.24
C THR A 186 -33.28 -17.19 15.86
N LEU A 187 -32.24 -17.97 15.53
CA LEU A 187 -30.87 -17.59 15.77
C LEU A 187 -30.38 -16.68 14.66
N THR A 188 -29.72 -15.59 15.03
CA THR A 188 -28.98 -14.77 14.08
C THR A 188 -27.49 -15.04 14.21
N ALA A 189 -26.80 -15.05 13.05
CA ALA A 189 -25.36 -15.21 12.99
C ALA A 189 -24.71 -13.94 12.47
N THR A 190 -23.69 -13.46 13.18
CA THR A 190 -22.81 -12.37 12.76
C THR A 190 -21.48 -12.97 12.37
N VAL A 191 -21.06 -12.78 11.13
CA VAL A 191 -19.76 -13.24 10.62
C VAL A 191 -18.74 -12.13 10.76
N LEU A 192 -17.58 -12.47 11.33
CA LEU A 192 -16.51 -11.53 11.62
C LEU A 192 -15.24 -11.96 10.89
N ASP A 193 -14.45 -10.98 10.43
CA ASP A 193 -13.11 -11.19 9.92
C ASP A 193 -12.08 -11.36 11.06
N ALA A 194 -10.79 -11.48 10.73
CA ALA A 194 -9.73 -11.69 11.71
C ALA A 194 -9.50 -10.49 12.66
N ASN A 195 -9.91 -9.29 12.24
CA ASN A 195 -9.85 -8.09 13.05
C ASN A 195 -11.14 -7.84 13.86
N GLY A 196 -12.08 -8.80 13.83
CA GLY A 196 -13.37 -8.70 14.52
C GLY A 196 -14.37 -7.76 13.86
N GLN A 197 -14.14 -7.38 12.59
CA GLN A 197 -15.05 -6.53 11.84
C GLN A 197 -16.12 -7.39 11.15
N THR A 198 -17.35 -6.88 11.17
CA THR A 198 -18.48 -7.61 10.56
C THR A 198 -18.34 -7.67 9.05
N ILE A 199 -18.53 -8.88 8.49
CA ILE A 199 -18.61 -9.10 7.06
C ILE A 199 -20.06 -8.95 6.62
N SER A 200 -20.39 -7.83 6.02
CA SER A 200 -21.73 -7.57 5.52
C SER A 200 -22.11 -8.48 4.36
N GLY A 201 -23.30 -9.10 4.42
CA GLY A 201 -23.77 -10.01 3.37
C GLY A 201 -23.06 -11.36 3.32
N ALA A 202 -22.32 -11.72 4.36
CA ALA A 202 -21.67 -13.04 4.44
C ALA A 202 -22.72 -14.16 4.36
N THR A 203 -22.41 -15.19 3.57
CA THR A 203 -23.26 -16.37 3.46
C THR A 203 -23.08 -17.25 4.69
N VAL A 204 -24.20 -17.57 5.37
CA VAL A 204 -24.23 -18.51 6.50
C VAL A 204 -25.05 -19.71 6.12
N THR A 205 -24.52 -20.91 6.37
CA THR A 205 -25.22 -22.18 6.24
C THR A 205 -25.53 -22.74 7.63
N TRP A 206 -26.69 -23.36 7.76
CA TRP A 206 -27.21 -23.90 9.02
C TRP A 206 -27.41 -25.40 8.92
N ALA A 207 -27.09 -26.12 9.98
CA ALA A 207 -27.32 -27.55 10.09
C ALA A 207 -27.76 -27.94 11.51
N SER A 208 -28.69 -28.89 11.62
CA SER A 208 -29.05 -29.53 12.88
C SER A 208 -28.45 -30.96 12.94
N SER A 209 -27.83 -31.30 14.04
CA SER A 209 -27.29 -32.67 14.26
C SER A 209 -28.39 -33.73 14.46
N ASN A 210 -29.63 -33.31 14.79
CA ASN A 210 -30.76 -34.20 15.02
C ASN A 210 -32.06 -33.53 14.60
N THR A 211 -32.42 -33.69 13.34
CA THR A 211 -33.64 -33.15 12.74
C THR A 211 -34.93 -33.79 13.29
N SER A 212 -34.82 -34.93 13.93
CA SER A 212 -35.97 -35.57 14.61
C SER A 212 -36.33 -34.85 15.92
N ALA A 213 -35.38 -34.16 16.57
CA ALA A 213 -35.64 -33.34 17.75
C ALA A 213 -35.91 -31.89 17.42
N ALA A 214 -35.07 -31.26 16.59
CA ALA A 214 -35.22 -29.90 16.16
C ALA A 214 -34.68 -29.70 14.73
N THR A 215 -35.39 -28.98 13.89
CA THR A 215 -34.92 -28.55 12.56
C THR A 215 -34.45 -27.09 12.59
N VAL A 216 -33.61 -26.70 11.61
CA VAL A 216 -33.21 -25.33 11.39
C VAL A 216 -33.36 -25.00 9.91
N SER A 217 -33.90 -23.80 9.61
CA SER A 217 -34.03 -23.32 8.23
C SER A 217 -32.75 -22.61 7.77
N SER A 218 -32.67 -22.28 6.47
CA SER A 218 -31.58 -21.45 5.90
C SER A 218 -31.52 -20.03 6.47
N SER A 219 -32.57 -19.56 7.13
CA SER A 219 -32.62 -18.26 7.81
C SER A 219 -32.34 -18.33 9.31
N GLY A 220 -31.96 -19.51 9.85
CA GLY A 220 -31.69 -19.70 11.27
C GLY A 220 -32.94 -19.91 12.12
N LEU A 221 -34.14 -20.11 11.51
CA LEU A 221 -35.35 -20.45 12.25
C LEU A 221 -35.29 -21.89 12.72
N ILE A 222 -35.23 -22.09 14.04
CA ILE A 222 -35.30 -23.39 14.72
C ILE A 222 -36.74 -23.75 14.98
N THR A 223 -37.14 -25.01 14.76
CA THR A 223 -38.48 -25.54 15.06
C THR A 223 -38.32 -26.80 15.91
N ALA A 224 -39.01 -26.83 17.06
CA ALA A 224 -39.11 -28.02 17.91
C ALA A 224 -39.97 -29.13 17.24
N VAL A 225 -39.42 -30.35 17.11
CA VAL A 225 -40.08 -31.45 16.42
C VAL A 225 -40.52 -32.57 17.40
N ALA A 226 -39.62 -33.02 18.28
CA ALA A 226 -39.93 -34.01 19.31
C ALA A 226 -38.99 -33.79 20.52
N ASN A 227 -39.38 -34.39 21.69
CA ASN A 227 -38.50 -34.38 22.87
C ASN A 227 -37.14 -34.95 22.56
N GLY A 228 -36.08 -34.26 22.98
CA GLY A 228 -34.70 -34.65 22.73
C GLY A 228 -33.78 -33.41 22.65
N SER A 229 -32.57 -33.64 22.19
CA SER A 229 -31.57 -32.60 22.00
C SER A 229 -30.98 -32.61 20.59
N ALA A 230 -30.57 -31.46 20.13
CA ALA A 230 -29.84 -31.24 18.88
C ALA A 230 -28.76 -30.17 19.07
N THR A 231 -27.74 -30.21 18.25
CA THR A 231 -26.80 -29.10 18.10
C THR A 231 -27.05 -28.43 16.76
N VAL A 232 -27.35 -27.14 16.78
CA VAL A 232 -27.46 -26.30 15.58
C VAL A 232 -26.10 -25.67 15.31
N THR A 233 -25.58 -25.87 14.09
CA THR A 233 -24.31 -25.34 13.63
C THR A 233 -24.55 -24.26 12.59
N ALA A 234 -23.93 -23.08 12.76
CA ALA A 234 -23.83 -22.03 11.75
C ALA A 234 -22.41 -22.01 11.18
N THR A 235 -22.27 -22.02 9.86
CA THR A 235 -20.97 -22.04 9.16
C THR A 235 -20.91 -20.94 8.10
N SER A 236 -19.76 -20.24 8.05
CA SER A 236 -19.44 -19.29 6.99
C SER A 236 -17.98 -19.47 6.57
N GLY A 237 -17.73 -19.86 5.33
CA GLY A 237 -16.39 -20.26 4.87
C GLY A 237 -15.80 -21.36 5.73
N SER A 238 -14.64 -21.13 6.34
CA SER A 238 -14.01 -22.07 7.28
C SER A 238 -14.44 -21.88 8.75
N ALA A 239 -15.13 -20.79 9.05
CA ALA A 239 -15.57 -20.45 10.41
C ALA A 239 -16.90 -21.11 10.74
N SER A 240 -17.04 -21.64 11.95
CA SER A 240 -18.30 -22.23 12.42
C SER A 240 -18.47 -22.03 13.93
N THR A 241 -19.74 -22.05 14.36
CA THR A 241 -20.10 -22.00 15.79
C THR A 241 -21.38 -22.80 16.01
N THR A 242 -21.68 -23.16 17.26
CA THR A 242 -22.80 -24.04 17.60
C THR A 242 -23.68 -23.45 18.70
N ALA A 243 -24.97 -23.81 18.66
CA ALA A 243 -25.91 -23.64 19.75
C ALA A 243 -26.53 -24.98 20.13
N SER A 244 -26.69 -25.23 21.45
CA SER A 244 -27.41 -26.38 21.95
C SER A 244 -28.92 -26.14 21.90
N VAL A 245 -29.68 -27.13 21.50
CA VAL A 245 -31.15 -27.09 21.48
C VAL A 245 -31.70 -28.25 22.29
N THR A 246 -32.60 -27.95 23.22
CA THR A 246 -33.29 -28.96 24.02
C THR A 246 -34.79 -28.79 23.86
N VAL A 247 -35.47 -29.84 23.50
CA VAL A 247 -36.93 -29.90 23.45
C VAL A 247 -37.39 -30.81 24.59
N SER A 248 -38.17 -30.26 25.55
CA SER A 248 -38.69 -30.95 26.70
C SER A 248 -40.10 -30.47 26.98
N GLN A 249 -41.09 -31.18 26.45
CA GLN A 249 -42.51 -30.86 26.63
C GLN A 249 -42.89 -30.81 28.11
N VAL A 250 -43.60 -29.76 28.50
CA VAL A 250 -44.17 -29.61 29.86
C VAL A 250 -45.66 -29.78 29.73
N ALA A 251 -46.20 -30.68 30.60
CA ALA A 251 -47.65 -30.86 30.69
C ALA A 251 -48.34 -29.62 31.18
N ALA A 252 -49.28 -29.07 30.42
CA ALA A 252 -50.06 -27.88 30.76
C ALA A 252 -51.41 -28.23 31.37
N SER A 253 -52.01 -29.41 31.05
CA SER A 253 -53.28 -29.89 31.59
C SER A 253 -53.40 -31.38 31.54
N VAL A 254 -54.27 -31.93 32.38
CA VAL A 254 -54.70 -33.34 32.34
C VAL A 254 -56.20 -33.35 32.20
N ALA A 255 -56.74 -34.01 31.20
CA ALA A 255 -58.17 -34.24 31.04
C ALA A 255 -58.50 -35.70 31.35
N LEU A 256 -59.58 -35.97 32.10
CA LEU A 256 -60.11 -37.26 32.40
C LEU A 256 -61.29 -37.52 31.45
N SER A 257 -61.29 -38.64 30.72
CA SER A 257 -62.41 -39.13 29.91
C SER A 257 -63.06 -40.33 30.67
N GLY A 258 -64.39 -40.25 30.82
CA GLY A 258 -65.24 -41.34 31.40
C GLY A 258 -65.93 -42.11 30.33
#